data_7f3df3cf64ff74e448dc730ba44b2937
#
_entry.id   7f3df3cf64ff74e448dc730ba44b2937
#
_cell.length_a   1.000
_cell.length_b   1.000
_cell.length_c   1.000
_cell.angle_alpha   90.00
_cell.angle_beta   90.00
_cell.angle_gamma   90.00
#
_symmetry.space_group_name_H-M   'P 1'
#
loop_
_entity.id
_entity.type
_entity.pdbx_description
1 polymer ?
#
loop_
_entity_poly.entity_id
_entity_poly.type
_entity_poly.pdbx_seq_one_letter_code
_entity_poly.pdbx_strand_id
1 'polypeptide(L)'
;MNRVGFIASTLLVVLALMSSMLFVVDQRQFGVLYALGQIKEVITEPGLNFKLPPPFQNVTYIDKRLLTLDSTDTEPMLTAEKQRVVIDWYVRWRITDPSEYIRNVGLDENAGTLQLNRVVRNAFQEEINRRTVRELLSSKRETLMADVKKEVVEAIRRGKPWGMDVVDVRITRVDYAETITESVYRRMEAERKRVANELRSTGAAEGEKIRAD
;
A
#
# COMPACT_ATOMS: atom_id res chain seq x y z
N MET A 1 -25.83 57.17 18.40
CA MET A 1 -25.48 55.83 17.84
C MET A 1 -26.64 55.41 16.91
N ASN A 2 -26.37 55.30 15.63
CA ASN A 2 -27.42 55.10 14.64
C ASN A 2 -28.05 53.71 14.77
N ARG A 3 -29.34 53.67 15.11
CA ARG A 3 -30.10 52.42 15.23
C ARG A 3 -30.00 51.56 13.95
N VAL A 4 -29.94 52.23 12.80
CA VAL A 4 -29.73 51.59 11.50
C VAL A 4 -28.38 50.86 11.40
N GLY A 5 -27.29 51.47 11.90
CA GLY A 5 -25.96 50.84 11.92
C GLY A 5 -25.90 49.61 12.84
N PHE A 6 -26.59 49.65 13.97
CA PHE A 6 -26.67 48.52 14.89
C PHE A 6 -27.44 47.34 14.26
N ILE A 7 -28.59 47.63 13.62
CA ILE A 7 -29.40 46.64 12.91
C ILE A 7 -28.60 46.03 11.77
N ALA A 8 -27.91 46.84 10.97
CA ALA A 8 -27.07 46.34 9.86
C ALA A 8 -25.90 45.46 10.38
N SER A 9 -25.24 45.85 11.48
CA SER A 9 -24.19 45.03 12.09
C SER A 9 -24.71 43.69 12.62
N THR A 10 -25.86 43.70 13.30
CA THR A 10 -26.50 42.47 13.81
C THR A 10 -26.92 41.54 12.66
N LEU A 11 -27.50 42.10 11.59
CA LEU A 11 -27.88 41.33 10.40
C LEU A 11 -26.65 40.65 9.75
N LEU A 12 -25.53 41.38 9.64
CA LEU A 12 -24.28 40.87 9.07
C LEU A 12 -23.69 39.73 9.91
N VAL A 13 -23.73 39.86 11.24
CA VAL A 13 -23.29 38.79 12.16
C VAL A 13 -24.17 37.55 12.03
N VAL A 14 -25.47 37.69 11.96
CA VAL A 14 -26.40 36.57 11.78
C VAL A 14 -26.17 35.89 10.43
N LEU A 15 -25.95 36.66 9.38
CA LEU A 15 -25.67 36.11 8.03
C LEU A 15 -24.33 35.38 7.97
N ALA A 16 -23.29 35.88 8.65
CA ALA A 16 -21.99 35.22 8.80
C ALA A 16 -22.12 33.90 9.59
N LEU A 17 -22.90 33.90 10.68
CA LEU A 17 -23.18 32.67 11.44
C LEU A 17 -23.94 31.64 10.61
N MET A 18 -24.96 32.05 9.88
CA MET A 18 -25.69 31.15 8.99
C MET A 18 -24.79 30.58 7.88
N SER A 19 -23.92 31.39 7.28
CA SER A 19 -22.96 30.93 6.27
C SER A 19 -21.96 29.93 6.85
N SER A 20 -21.55 30.07 8.12
CA SER A 20 -20.66 29.14 8.82
C SER A 20 -21.31 27.79 9.14
N MET A 21 -22.63 27.70 9.10
CA MET A 21 -23.38 26.46 9.36
C MET A 21 -23.49 25.55 8.13
N LEU A 22 -23.23 26.08 6.94
CA LEU A 22 -23.35 25.36 5.68
C LEU A 22 -21.97 24.79 5.28
N PHE A 23 -21.97 23.54 4.83
CA PHE A 23 -20.79 22.94 4.21
C PHE A 23 -21.22 21.99 3.09
N VAL A 24 -20.31 21.78 2.15
CA VAL A 24 -20.54 20.91 0.98
C VAL A 24 -19.63 19.69 1.08
N VAL A 25 -20.21 18.51 0.86
CA VAL A 25 -19.50 17.25 0.72
C VAL A 25 -19.37 16.92 -0.75
N ASP A 26 -18.14 16.76 -1.25
CA ASP A 26 -17.87 16.37 -2.63
C ASP A 26 -18.15 14.86 -2.82
N GLN A 27 -18.45 14.45 -4.07
CA GLN A 27 -18.65 13.04 -4.44
C GLN A 27 -17.40 12.17 -4.20
N ARG A 28 -16.23 12.80 -4.12
CA ARG A 28 -14.93 12.14 -3.95
C ARG A 28 -14.51 11.98 -2.49
N GLN A 29 -15.31 12.51 -1.57
CA GLN A 29 -14.95 12.57 -0.15
C GLN A 29 -16.12 12.14 0.73
N PHE A 30 -15.79 11.61 1.89
CA PHE A 30 -16.72 11.47 3.00
C PHE A 30 -16.61 12.69 3.91
N GLY A 31 -17.72 13.21 4.37
CA GLY A 31 -17.77 14.26 5.39
C GLY A 31 -17.94 13.62 6.77
N VAL A 32 -16.97 13.80 7.65
CA VAL A 32 -17.05 13.30 9.03
C VAL A 32 -17.29 14.48 9.96
N LEU A 33 -18.43 14.47 10.62
CA LEU A 33 -18.86 15.50 11.54
C LEU A 33 -18.43 15.14 12.95
N TYR A 34 -17.61 16.00 13.54
CA TYR A 34 -17.12 15.89 14.91
C TYR A 34 -17.84 16.86 15.81
N ALA A 35 -18.26 16.39 16.98
CA ALA A 35 -18.74 17.21 18.07
C ALA A 35 -17.92 16.91 19.32
N LEU A 36 -17.26 17.92 19.90
CA LEU A 36 -16.45 17.78 21.11
C LEU A 36 -15.41 16.64 21.06
N GLY A 37 -14.81 16.42 19.89
CA GLY A 37 -13.79 15.39 19.69
C GLY A 37 -14.34 13.97 19.43
N GLN A 38 -15.66 13.80 19.38
CA GLN A 38 -16.29 12.52 19.06
C GLN A 38 -16.93 12.55 17.66
N ILE A 39 -16.90 11.42 16.96
CA ILE A 39 -17.61 11.27 15.69
C ILE A 39 -19.11 11.30 15.98
N LYS A 40 -19.80 12.30 15.46
CA LYS A 40 -21.24 12.42 15.59
C LYS A 40 -21.96 11.73 14.43
N GLU A 41 -21.50 12.00 13.21
CA GLU A 41 -22.14 11.54 12.00
C GLU A 41 -21.12 11.42 10.86
N VAL A 42 -21.33 10.45 9.98
CA VAL A 42 -20.56 10.27 8.75
C VAL A 42 -21.48 10.46 7.57
N ILE A 43 -21.19 11.47 6.77
CA ILE A 43 -21.97 11.84 5.60
C ILE A 43 -21.31 11.21 4.38
N THR A 44 -22.00 10.24 3.80
CA THR A 44 -21.55 9.49 2.62
C THR A 44 -22.12 10.04 1.31
N GLU A 45 -23.26 10.76 1.40
CA GLU A 45 -23.92 11.35 0.25
C GLU A 45 -23.37 12.75 -0.05
N PRO A 46 -23.02 13.03 -1.32
CA PRO A 46 -22.57 14.35 -1.72
C PRO A 46 -23.73 15.36 -1.67
N GLY A 47 -23.43 16.57 -1.28
CA GLY A 47 -24.42 17.65 -1.24
C GLY A 47 -24.16 18.69 -0.19
N LEU A 48 -25.15 19.58 -0.04
CA LEU A 48 -25.17 20.63 0.95
C LEU A 48 -25.67 20.08 2.29
N ASN A 49 -24.87 20.22 3.32
CA ASN A 49 -25.20 19.76 4.67
C ASN A 49 -25.10 20.89 5.68
N PHE A 50 -25.74 20.69 6.84
CA PHE A 50 -25.76 21.65 7.94
C PHE A 50 -24.92 21.14 9.10
N LYS A 51 -24.16 22.04 9.73
CA LYS A 51 -23.46 21.81 10.97
C LYS A 51 -23.67 22.96 11.95
N LEU A 52 -23.45 22.72 13.22
CA LEU A 52 -23.36 23.80 14.19
C LEU A 52 -22.06 24.59 13.99
N PRO A 53 -22.09 25.92 14.24
CA PRO A 53 -20.91 26.76 14.07
C PRO A 53 -19.76 26.30 14.98
N PRO A 54 -18.50 26.49 14.55
CA PRO A 54 -17.35 26.27 15.42
C PRO A 54 -17.49 27.12 16.72
N PRO A 55 -17.13 26.60 17.90
CA PRO A 55 -16.33 25.40 18.17
C PRO A 55 -17.14 24.11 18.39
N PHE A 56 -18.46 24.13 18.26
CA PHE A 56 -19.32 22.99 18.64
C PHE A 56 -19.18 21.80 17.68
N GLN A 57 -19.07 22.06 16.38
CA GLN A 57 -18.91 21.02 15.38
C GLN A 57 -17.87 21.41 14.34
N ASN A 58 -17.01 20.45 14.02
CA ASN A 58 -16.03 20.54 12.95
C ASN A 58 -16.26 19.42 11.94
N VAL A 59 -15.94 19.67 10.68
CA VAL A 59 -16.01 18.69 9.60
C VAL A 59 -14.59 18.37 9.14
N THR A 60 -14.28 17.07 9.04
CA THR A 60 -13.05 16.57 8.40
C THR A 60 -13.46 15.77 7.19
N TYR A 61 -12.71 15.93 6.11
CA TYR A 61 -12.96 15.21 4.86
C TYR A 61 -11.98 14.06 4.70
N ILE A 62 -12.49 12.90 4.28
CA ILE A 62 -11.71 11.69 4.03
C ILE A 62 -11.89 11.31 2.57
N ASP A 63 -10.81 11.02 1.86
CA ASP A 63 -10.87 10.66 0.44
C ASP A 63 -11.55 9.29 0.25
N LYS A 64 -12.49 9.25 -0.71
CA LYS A 64 -13.24 8.07 -1.12
C LYS A 64 -12.59 7.37 -2.32
N ARG A 65 -11.68 8.07 -2.98
CA ARG A 65 -11.01 7.57 -4.20
C ARG A 65 -10.10 6.39 -3.90
N LEU A 66 -9.66 5.76 -4.96
CA LEU A 66 -8.66 4.73 -4.93
C LEU A 66 -7.29 5.37 -4.64
N LEU A 67 -6.71 5.02 -3.50
CA LEU A 67 -5.38 5.45 -3.08
C LEU A 67 -4.35 4.41 -3.51
N THR A 68 -3.13 4.87 -3.75
CA THR A 68 -2.00 3.99 -4.09
C THR A 68 -0.93 4.10 -3.01
N LEU A 69 -0.50 2.96 -2.53
CA LEU A 69 0.65 2.82 -1.65
C LEU A 69 1.77 2.15 -2.45
N ASP A 70 2.85 2.87 -2.69
CA ASP A 70 4.05 2.35 -3.32
C ASP A 70 5.06 1.88 -2.27
N SER A 71 5.80 0.81 -2.57
CA SER A 71 6.89 0.38 -1.69
C SER A 71 8.01 1.41 -1.74
N THR A 72 8.30 2.00 -0.59
CA THR A 72 9.44 2.91 -0.39
C THR A 72 10.67 2.19 0.14
N ASP A 73 10.50 0.96 0.58
CA ASP A 73 11.53 0.20 1.26
C ASP A 73 12.37 -0.62 0.28
N THR A 74 13.66 -0.29 0.23
CA THR A 74 14.67 -1.04 -0.51
C THR A 74 15.22 -2.22 0.32
N GLU A 75 14.55 -2.60 1.42
CA GLU A 75 15.03 -3.70 2.25
C GLU A 75 14.91 -5.04 1.54
N PRO A 76 16.04 -5.79 1.48
CA PRO A 76 16.04 -7.07 0.81
C PRO A 76 15.23 -8.11 1.59
N MET A 77 14.40 -8.87 0.88
CA MET A 77 13.63 -9.99 1.40
C MET A 77 14.35 -11.30 1.10
N LEU A 78 14.20 -12.30 1.98
CA LEU A 78 14.86 -13.59 1.85
C LEU A 78 13.92 -14.61 1.18
N THR A 79 14.41 -15.31 0.16
CA THR A 79 13.67 -16.38 -0.53
C THR A 79 13.86 -17.73 0.15
N ALA A 80 13.09 -18.76 -0.27
CA ALA A 80 13.28 -20.15 0.17
C ALA A 80 14.69 -20.68 -0.07
N GLU A 81 15.36 -20.20 -1.12
CA GLU A 81 16.75 -20.54 -1.47
C GLU A 81 17.79 -19.71 -0.70
N LYS A 82 17.36 -18.93 0.31
CA LYS A 82 18.21 -18.02 1.10
C LYS A 82 18.90 -16.94 0.25
N GLN A 83 18.32 -16.60 -0.88
CA GLN A 83 18.78 -15.50 -1.71
C GLN A 83 18.06 -14.20 -1.30
N ARG A 84 18.80 -13.10 -1.28
CA ARG A 84 18.25 -11.78 -0.97
C ARG A 84 17.76 -11.10 -2.26
N VAL A 85 16.48 -10.77 -2.28
CA VAL A 85 15.85 -10.07 -3.40
C VAL A 85 15.23 -8.77 -2.91
N VAL A 86 15.29 -7.74 -3.74
CA VAL A 86 14.56 -6.48 -3.54
C VAL A 86 13.35 -6.52 -4.45
N ILE A 87 12.20 -6.26 -3.89
CA ILE A 87 10.91 -6.32 -4.61
C ILE A 87 10.21 -4.99 -4.46
N ASP A 88 9.97 -4.34 -5.59
CA ASP A 88 9.12 -3.17 -5.65
C ASP A 88 7.69 -3.62 -5.91
N TRP A 89 6.77 -3.08 -5.13
CA TRP A 89 5.36 -3.39 -5.21
C TRP A 89 4.52 -2.14 -4.99
N TYR A 90 3.28 -2.19 -5.46
CA TYR A 90 2.28 -1.20 -5.09
C TYR A 90 0.97 -1.87 -4.71
N VAL A 91 0.21 -1.20 -3.87
CA VAL A 91 -1.12 -1.62 -3.43
C VAL A 91 -2.12 -0.52 -3.72
N ARG A 92 -3.24 -0.89 -4.33
CA ARG A 92 -4.39 -0.01 -4.50
C ARG A 92 -5.42 -0.34 -3.45
N TRP A 93 -5.80 0.65 -2.70
CA TRP A 93 -6.75 0.51 -1.60
C TRP A 93 -7.70 1.70 -1.54
N ARG A 94 -8.79 1.56 -0.83
CA ARG A 94 -9.77 2.63 -0.62
C ARG A 94 -10.41 2.49 0.75
N ILE A 95 -10.92 3.59 1.28
CA ILE A 95 -11.71 3.62 2.50
C ILE A 95 -13.16 3.30 2.13
N THR A 96 -13.72 2.27 2.75
CA THR A 96 -15.09 1.80 2.54
C THR A 96 -16.01 2.23 3.67
N ASP A 97 -15.53 2.14 4.91
CA ASP A 97 -16.24 2.63 6.08
C ASP A 97 -15.36 3.65 6.85
N PRO A 98 -15.63 4.95 6.66
CA PRO A 98 -14.85 5.98 7.34
C PRO A 98 -15.03 5.97 8.86
N SER A 99 -16.16 5.46 9.40
CA SER A 99 -16.36 5.37 10.85
C SER A 99 -15.43 4.34 11.49
N GLU A 100 -15.32 3.16 10.88
CA GLU A 100 -14.39 2.12 11.32
C GLU A 100 -12.93 2.55 11.12
N TYR A 101 -12.64 3.17 9.97
CA TYR A 101 -11.31 3.67 9.66
C TYR A 101 -10.81 4.64 10.73
N ILE A 102 -11.58 5.67 11.03
CA ILE A 102 -11.19 6.69 12.02
C ILE A 102 -11.04 6.08 13.42
N ARG A 103 -11.94 5.16 13.79
CA ARG A 103 -11.94 4.56 15.13
C ARG A 103 -10.76 3.62 15.35
N ASN A 104 -10.34 2.89 14.31
CA ASN A 104 -9.36 1.81 14.43
C ASN A 104 -7.99 2.15 13.84
N VAL A 105 -7.92 3.09 12.91
CA VAL A 105 -6.69 3.49 12.21
C VAL A 105 -6.30 4.93 12.55
N GLY A 106 -7.26 5.85 12.50
CA GLY A 106 -7.06 7.26 12.81
C GLY A 106 -7.66 8.18 11.74
N LEU A 107 -7.52 9.48 11.98
CA LEU A 107 -8.01 10.52 11.08
C LEU A 107 -7.11 10.81 9.88
N ASP A 108 -5.84 10.44 10.01
CA ASP A 108 -4.82 10.75 9.01
C ASP A 108 -4.69 9.59 8.03
N GLU A 109 -4.75 9.89 6.73
CA GLU A 109 -4.49 8.92 5.65
C GLU A 109 -3.08 8.33 5.75
N ASN A 110 -2.10 9.13 6.22
CA ASN A 110 -0.74 8.65 6.44
C ASN A 110 -0.68 7.54 7.50
N ALA A 111 -1.48 7.60 8.55
CA ALA A 111 -1.53 6.55 9.56
C ALA A 111 -2.00 5.22 8.96
N GLY A 112 -3.04 5.27 8.12
CA GLY A 112 -3.53 4.09 7.38
C GLY A 112 -2.51 3.53 6.41
N THR A 113 -1.85 4.41 5.67
CA THR A 113 -0.78 4.06 4.73
C THR A 113 0.39 3.36 5.44
N LEU A 114 0.84 3.88 6.58
CA LEU A 114 1.93 3.27 7.37
C LEU A 114 1.55 1.91 7.96
N GLN A 115 0.31 1.77 8.46
CA GLN A 115 -0.16 0.48 8.96
C GLN A 115 -0.31 -0.55 7.84
N LEU A 116 -0.89 -0.14 6.71
CA LEU A 116 -1.05 -0.99 5.54
C LEU A 116 0.30 -1.43 4.98
N ASN A 117 1.28 -0.51 4.86
CA ASN A 117 2.64 -0.83 4.42
C ASN A 117 3.25 -1.96 5.26
N ARG A 118 3.13 -1.87 6.58
CA ARG A 118 3.66 -2.90 7.48
C ARG A 118 3.01 -4.27 7.27
N VAL A 119 1.69 -4.30 7.10
CA VAL A 119 0.95 -5.55 6.88
C VAL A 119 1.29 -6.16 5.52
N VAL A 120 1.30 -5.34 4.46
CA VAL A 120 1.65 -5.78 3.12
C VAL A 120 3.07 -6.30 3.05
N ARG A 121 4.02 -5.59 3.66
CA ARG A 121 5.41 -6.02 3.72
C ARG A 121 5.57 -7.37 4.42
N ASN A 122 4.89 -7.57 5.55
CA ASN A 122 4.92 -8.84 6.27
C ASN A 122 4.34 -9.98 5.43
N ALA A 123 3.22 -9.75 4.75
CA ALA A 123 2.61 -10.73 3.85
C ALA A 123 3.54 -11.09 2.67
N PHE A 124 4.18 -10.09 2.06
CA PHE A 124 5.20 -10.34 1.04
C PHE A 124 6.37 -11.16 1.59
N GLN A 125 6.90 -10.79 2.75
CA GLN A 125 8.02 -11.51 3.38
C GLN A 125 7.67 -12.97 3.64
N GLU A 126 6.48 -13.26 4.13
CA GLU A 126 6.01 -14.63 4.42
C GLU A 126 5.87 -15.44 3.15
N GLU A 127 5.23 -14.91 2.12
CA GLU A 127 5.03 -15.59 0.84
C GLU A 127 6.33 -15.78 0.05
N ILE A 128 7.25 -14.81 0.09
CA ILE A 128 8.55 -14.89 -0.58
C ILE A 128 9.45 -15.92 0.09
N ASN A 129 9.42 -16.04 1.42
CA ASN A 129 10.19 -17.04 2.16
C ASN A 129 9.83 -18.48 1.76
N ARG A 130 8.62 -18.70 1.24
CA ARG A 130 8.13 -20.02 0.79
C ARG A 130 8.44 -20.33 -0.67
N ARG A 131 8.92 -19.34 -1.45
CA ARG A 131 9.06 -19.44 -2.91
C ARG A 131 10.49 -19.26 -3.37
N THR A 132 10.79 -19.85 -4.54
CA THR A 132 12.09 -19.69 -5.20
C THR A 132 12.11 -18.43 -6.08
N VAL A 133 13.29 -17.89 -6.38
CA VAL A 133 13.43 -16.73 -7.28
C VAL A 133 12.85 -17.03 -8.66
N ARG A 134 13.00 -18.26 -9.16
CA ARG A 134 12.42 -18.68 -10.44
C ARG A 134 10.90 -18.57 -10.45
N GLU A 135 10.24 -18.90 -9.36
CA GLU A 135 8.78 -18.77 -9.21
C GLU A 135 8.32 -17.32 -9.20
N LEU A 136 9.10 -16.43 -8.57
CA LEU A 136 8.84 -14.99 -8.54
C LEU A 136 8.93 -14.34 -9.93
N LEU A 137 9.78 -14.88 -10.82
CA LEU A 137 9.99 -14.38 -12.18
C LEU A 137 9.13 -15.08 -13.23
N SER A 138 8.43 -16.15 -12.87
CA SER A 138 7.61 -16.96 -13.78
C SER A 138 6.12 -16.56 -13.76
N SER A 139 5.31 -17.30 -14.51
CA SER A 139 3.83 -17.17 -14.50
C SER A 139 3.20 -17.37 -13.12
N LYS A 140 3.88 -17.99 -12.17
CA LYS A 140 3.44 -18.14 -10.77
C LYS A 140 3.44 -16.81 -9.98
N ARG A 141 3.95 -15.73 -10.58
CA ARG A 141 3.89 -14.39 -10.01
C ARG A 141 2.45 -13.92 -9.76
N GLU A 142 1.49 -14.30 -10.61
CA GLU A 142 0.09 -13.94 -10.42
C GLU A 142 -0.52 -14.64 -9.19
N THR A 143 -0.17 -15.91 -8.97
CA THR A 143 -0.60 -16.63 -7.76
C THR A 143 -0.02 -16.03 -6.51
N LEU A 144 1.25 -15.62 -6.52
CA LEU A 144 1.86 -14.89 -5.41
C LEU A 144 1.09 -13.62 -5.07
N MET A 145 0.79 -12.79 -6.07
CA MET A 145 0.04 -11.54 -5.85
C MET A 145 -1.36 -11.80 -5.28
N ALA A 146 -2.02 -12.87 -5.75
CA ALA A 146 -3.34 -13.27 -5.24
C ALA A 146 -3.26 -13.76 -3.78
N ASP A 147 -2.25 -14.54 -3.44
CA ASP A 147 -2.04 -15.05 -2.07
C ASP A 147 -1.70 -13.92 -1.11
N VAL A 148 -0.78 -13.01 -1.48
CA VAL A 148 -0.45 -11.81 -0.70
C VAL A 148 -1.70 -10.94 -0.50
N LYS A 149 -2.49 -10.70 -1.57
CA LYS A 149 -3.73 -9.93 -1.44
C LYS A 149 -4.69 -10.58 -0.44
N LYS A 150 -4.87 -11.90 -0.53
CA LYS A 150 -5.73 -12.66 0.38
C LYS A 150 -5.27 -12.50 1.83
N GLU A 151 -3.98 -12.68 2.08
CA GLU A 151 -3.40 -12.56 3.42
C GLU A 151 -3.53 -11.14 3.99
N VAL A 152 -3.29 -10.12 3.17
CA VAL A 152 -3.47 -8.71 3.57
C VAL A 152 -4.94 -8.43 3.91
N VAL A 153 -5.90 -8.88 3.09
CA VAL A 153 -7.34 -8.72 3.35
C VAL A 153 -7.75 -9.42 4.64
N GLU A 154 -7.25 -10.63 4.87
CA GLU A 154 -7.50 -11.36 6.12
C GLU A 154 -6.89 -10.65 7.33
N ALA A 155 -5.68 -10.12 7.21
CA ALA A 155 -5.01 -9.38 8.28
C ALA A 155 -5.76 -8.09 8.65
N ILE A 156 -6.27 -7.35 7.66
CA ILE A 156 -7.07 -6.14 7.87
C ILE A 156 -8.40 -6.44 8.55
N ARG A 157 -8.99 -7.61 8.27
CA ARG A 157 -10.26 -8.05 8.87
C ARG A 157 -10.08 -8.72 10.23
N ARG A 158 -8.89 -9.21 10.54
CA ARG A 158 -8.59 -9.93 11.77
C ARG A 158 -8.62 -8.98 12.97
N GLY A 159 -9.51 -9.23 13.90
CA GLY A 159 -9.71 -8.40 15.08
C GLY A 159 -10.66 -7.24 14.83
N LYS A 160 -10.16 -6.00 14.91
CA LYS A 160 -10.94 -4.79 14.63
C LYS A 160 -10.81 -4.45 13.15
N PRO A 161 -11.91 -4.41 12.37
CA PRO A 161 -11.85 -4.06 10.97
C PRO A 161 -11.35 -2.63 10.78
N TRP A 162 -10.53 -2.41 9.73
CA TRP A 162 -9.92 -1.10 9.50
C TRP A 162 -10.79 -0.16 8.64
N GLY A 163 -11.96 -0.62 8.21
CA GLY A 163 -12.85 0.17 7.35
C GLY A 163 -12.26 0.49 5.97
N MET A 164 -11.24 -0.29 5.55
CA MET A 164 -10.61 -0.16 4.23
C MET A 164 -10.68 -1.47 3.45
N ASP A 165 -10.61 -1.36 2.13
CA ASP A 165 -10.59 -2.48 1.20
C ASP A 165 -9.36 -2.41 0.29
N VAL A 166 -8.67 -3.54 0.14
CA VAL A 166 -7.53 -3.69 -0.77
C VAL A 166 -8.03 -4.21 -2.12
N VAL A 167 -8.00 -3.34 -3.11
CA VAL A 167 -8.50 -3.63 -4.45
C VAL A 167 -7.52 -4.48 -5.24
N ASP A 168 -6.23 -4.11 -5.21
CA ASP A 168 -5.21 -4.79 -6.00
C ASP A 168 -3.84 -4.70 -5.32
N VAL A 169 -3.03 -5.75 -5.53
CA VAL A 169 -1.63 -5.83 -5.08
C VAL A 169 -0.80 -6.26 -6.28
N ARG A 170 0.22 -5.49 -6.63
CA ARG A 170 1.07 -5.76 -7.78
C ARG A 170 2.55 -5.62 -7.43
N ILE A 171 3.34 -6.51 -8.00
CA ILE A 171 4.79 -6.41 -8.01
C ILE A 171 5.20 -5.65 -9.27
N THR A 172 6.01 -4.63 -9.13
CA THR A 172 6.54 -3.84 -10.24
C THR A 172 7.87 -4.41 -10.72
N ARG A 173 8.77 -4.70 -9.78
CA ARG A 173 10.13 -5.13 -10.07
C ARG A 173 10.62 -6.16 -9.06
N VAL A 174 11.46 -7.08 -9.51
CA VAL A 174 12.16 -8.05 -8.67
C VAL A 174 13.62 -8.04 -9.09
N ASP A 175 14.50 -7.67 -8.18
CA ASP A 175 15.94 -7.62 -8.39
C ASP A 175 16.70 -8.38 -7.30
N TYR A 176 17.90 -8.83 -7.60
CA TYR A 176 18.82 -9.29 -6.57
C TYR A 176 19.37 -8.09 -5.79
N ALA A 177 19.57 -8.26 -4.47
CA ALA A 177 20.20 -7.22 -3.68
C ALA A 177 21.63 -6.95 -4.19
N GLU A 178 21.99 -5.67 -4.36
CA GLU A 178 23.26 -5.24 -4.96
C GLU A 178 24.50 -5.88 -4.33
N THR A 179 24.48 -6.09 -3.00
CA THR A 179 25.56 -6.74 -2.26
C THR A 179 25.85 -8.18 -2.70
N ILE A 180 24.95 -8.81 -3.45
CA ILE A 180 25.03 -10.21 -3.87
C ILE A 180 25.25 -10.31 -5.38
N THR A 181 24.85 -9.29 -6.14
CA THR A 181 24.87 -9.32 -7.61
C THR A 181 26.25 -9.67 -8.14
N GLU A 182 27.31 -9.06 -7.64
CA GLU A 182 28.68 -9.35 -8.09
C GLU A 182 29.15 -10.75 -7.71
N SER A 183 28.84 -11.20 -6.49
CA SER A 183 29.22 -12.55 -6.03
C SER A 183 28.46 -13.64 -6.79
N VAL A 184 27.20 -13.40 -7.14
CA VAL A 184 26.37 -14.31 -7.96
C VAL A 184 26.90 -14.37 -9.39
N TYR A 185 27.22 -13.24 -10.00
CA TYR A 185 27.83 -13.20 -11.34
C TYR A 185 29.16 -13.95 -11.38
N ARG A 186 30.05 -13.71 -10.42
CA ARG A 186 31.33 -14.45 -10.31
C ARG A 186 31.10 -15.94 -10.14
N ARG A 187 30.13 -16.35 -9.34
CA ARG A 187 29.79 -17.76 -9.15
C ARG A 187 29.24 -18.39 -10.43
N MET A 188 28.33 -17.72 -11.13
CA MET A 188 27.80 -18.18 -12.40
C MET A 188 28.87 -18.27 -13.49
N GLU A 189 29.79 -17.31 -13.53
CA GLU A 189 30.94 -17.34 -14.44
C GLU A 189 31.88 -18.50 -14.14
N ALA A 190 32.21 -18.72 -12.86
CA ALA A 190 33.03 -19.84 -12.43
C ALA A 190 32.38 -21.20 -12.78
N GLU A 191 31.08 -21.34 -12.55
CA GLU A 191 30.31 -22.55 -12.89
C GLU A 191 30.30 -22.81 -14.40
N ARG A 192 30.07 -21.78 -15.22
CA ARG A 192 30.12 -21.90 -16.69
C ARG A 192 31.50 -22.25 -17.18
N LYS A 193 32.58 -21.68 -16.60
CA LYS A 193 33.94 -22.04 -16.91
C LYS A 193 34.25 -23.50 -16.55
N ARG A 194 33.75 -23.97 -15.39
CA ARG A 194 33.89 -25.37 -14.98
C ARG A 194 33.25 -26.32 -15.99
N VAL A 195 32.00 -26.08 -16.32
CA VAL A 195 31.26 -26.93 -17.32
C VAL A 195 31.93 -26.91 -18.68
N ALA A 196 32.38 -25.74 -19.15
CA ALA A 196 33.09 -25.63 -20.43
C ALA A 196 34.42 -26.38 -20.42
N ASN A 197 35.17 -26.35 -19.33
CA ASN A 197 36.41 -27.12 -19.21
C ASN A 197 36.17 -28.61 -19.11
N GLU A 198 35.14 -29.06 -18.41
CA GLU A 198 34.72 -30.45 -18.33
C GLU A 198 34.33 -30.97 -19.71
N LEU A 199 33.51 -30.25 -20.48
CA LEU A 199 33.16 -30.61 -21.84
C LEU A 199 34.35 -30.65 -22.78
N ARG A 200 35.30 -29.71 -22.68
CA ARG A 200 36.53 -29.70 -23.46
C ARG A 200 37.41 -30.91 -23.13
N SER A 201 37.56 -31.21 -21.84
CA SER A 201 38.36 -32.36 -21.40
C SER A 201 37.77 -33.70 -21.86
N THR A 202 36.43 -33.84 -21.74
CA THR A 202 35.72 -35.03 -22.22
C THR A 202 35.83 -35.18 -23.74
N GLY A 203 35.64 -34.07 -24.49
CA GLY A 203 35.77 -34.08 -25.95
C GLY A 203 37.21 -34.37 -26.41
N ALA A 204 38.23 -33.86 -25.69
CA ALA A 204 39.63 -34.22 -25.98
C ALA A 204 39.92 -35.70 -25.75
N ALA A 205 39.44 -36.25 -24.61
CA ALA A 205 39.63 -37.66 -24.29
C ALA A 205 38.90 -38.59 -25.30
N GLU A 206 37.71 -38.24 -25.73
CA GLU A 206 36.98 -38.96 -26.79
C GLU A 206 37.68 -38.86 -28.15
N GLY A 207 38.18 -37.66 -28.50
CA GLY A 207 38.94 -37.44 -29.71
C GLY A 207 40.28 -38.23 -29.75
N GLU A 208 40.96 -38.41 -28.61
CA GLU A 208 42.14 -39.28 -28.53
C GLU A 208 41.80 -40.77 -28.69
N LYS A 209 40.70 -41.24 -28.11
CA LYS A 209 40.22 -42.59 -28.29
C LYS A 209 39.93 -42.90 -29.77
N ILE A 210 39.24 -42.04 -30.49
CA ILE A 210 38.93 -42.21 -31.92
C ILE A 210 40.18 -42.19 -32.80
N ARG A 211 41.28 -41.53 -32.36
CA ARG A 211 42.56 -41.54 -33.11
C ARG A 211 43.39 -42.77 -32.86
N ALA A 212 43.19 -43.43 -31.69
CA ALA A 212 43.94 -44.60 -31.28
C ALA A 212 43.37 -45.92 -31.80
N ASP A 213 42.10 -45.91 -32.24
CA ASP A 213 41.43 -47.00 -32.96
C ASP A 213 41.62 -46.87 -34.49
#